data_3b0a2a768891cf2bda0684ac6a1c4039
#
_entry.id   3b0a2a768891cf2bda0684ac6a1c4039
#
_cell.length_a   1.000
_cell.length_b   1.000
_cell.length_c   1.000
_cell.angle_alpha   90.00
_cell.angle_beta   90.00
_cell.angle_gamma   90.00
#
_symmetry.space_group_name_H-M   'P 1'
#
loop_
_entity.id
_entity.type
_entity.pdbx_description
1 polymer ?
#
loop_
_entity_poly.entity_id
_entity_poly.type
_entity_poly.pdbx_seq_one_letter_code
_entity_poly.pdbx_strand_id
1 'polypeptide(L)'
;LEISKATEMELPHILEHSRQAIYEGTLGDVMPSDDKVKALISPLLERGCYYLLAKEDETILGWVLIGKTTDSFTDQDHGFIYELYVLEAFRGKGIAKQLMQTAVQKFKEANYKQIRLSAYVENQAINLYKKLGFKERTVTMSLNL
;
A
#
# COMPACT_ATOMS: atom_id res chain seq x y z
N LEU A 1 7.41 9.75 15.95
CA LEU A 1 6.80 8.91 14.93
C LEU A 1 7.16 7.46 15.16
N GLU A 2 6.19 6.60 15.24
CA GLU A 2 6.35 5.16 15.40
C GLU A 2 5.73 4.46 14.19
N ILE A 3 6.44 3.49 13.61
CA ILE A 3 5.91 2.63 12.55
C ILE A 3 5.98 1.19 13.03
N SER A 4 4.83 0.53 13.12
CA SER A 4 4.73 -0.84 13.60
C SER A 4 3.54 -1.54 12.93
N LYS A 5 3.52 -2.87 13.04
CA LYS A 5 2.40 -3.67 12.54
C LYS A 5 1.12 -3.26 13.25
N ALA A 6 0.06 -3.00 12.49
CA ALA A 6 -1.24 -2.65 13.05
C ALA A 6 -1.80 -3.80 13.86
N THR A 7 -2.41 -3.47 14.99
CA THR A 7 -3.12 -4.43 15.85
C THR A 7 -4.54 -4.66 15.33
N GLU A 8 -5.20 -5.70 15.83
CA GLU A 8 -6.61 -5.95 15.49
C GLU A 8 -7.52 -4.80 15.92
N MET A 9 -7.17 -4.10 17.00
CA MET A 9 -7.95 -2.95 17.46
C MET A 9 -7.78 -1.72 16.57
N GLU A 10 -6.65 -1.62 15.89
CA GLU A 10 -6.36 -0.51 14.98
C GLU A 10 -6.94 -0.70 13.60
N LEU A 11 -7.16 -1.95 13.20
CA LEU A 11 -7.66 -2.28 11.86
C LEU A 11 -8.96 -1.58 11.48
N PRO A 12 -10.00 -1.50 12.34
CA PRO A 12 -11.22 -0.77 12.00
C PRO A 12 -10.98 0.71 11.64
N HIS A 13 -10.02 1.36 12.29
CA HIS A 13 -9.67 2.75 12.02
C HIS A 13 -9.04 2.91 10.63
N ILE A 14 -8.21 1.94 10.22
CA ILE A 14 -7.64 1.92 8.88
C ILE A 14 -8.74 1.72 7.85
N LEU A 15 -9.60 0.73 8.06
CA LEU A 15 -10.67 0.38 7.12
C LEU A 15 -11.69 1.51 6.95
N GLU A 16 -11.89 2.31 7.99
CA GLU A 16 -12.74 3.50 7.96
C GLU A 16 -12.30 4.49 6.88
N HIS A 17 -11.00 4.58 6.60
CA HIS A 17 -10.43 5.46 5.60
C HIS A 17 -10.16 4.79 4.25
N SER A 18 -10.38 3.47 4.15
CA SER A 18 -9.97 2.71 2.95
C SER A 18 -10.74 3.11 1.69
N ARG A 19 -12.00 3.49 1.81
CA ARG A 19 -12.78 3.99 0.67
C ARG A 19 -12.11 5.23 0.06
N GLN A 20 -11.74 6.17 0.90
CA GLN A 20 -11.08 7.40 0.48
C GLN A 20 -9.68 7.11 -0.07
N ALA A 21 -8.95 6.20 0.54
CA ALA A 21 -7.62 5.80 0.07
C ALA A 21 -7.69 5.23 -1.36
N ILE A 22 -8.67 4.37 -1.64
CA ILE A 22 -8.86 3.80 -2.97
C ILE A 22 -9.31 4.89 -3.97
N TYR A 23 -10.19 5.78 -3.54
CA TYR A 23 -10.62 6.90 -4.38
C TYR A 23 -9.44 7.77 -4.80
N GLU A 24 -8.58 8.14 -3.88
CA GLU A 24 -7.41 8.96 -4.19
C GLU A 24 -6.36 8.18 -4.99
N GLY A 25 -6.12 6.90 -4.64
CA GLY A 25 -5.16 6.06 -5.34
C GLY A 25 -5.54 5.78 -6.79
N THR A 26 -6.82 5.77 -7.09
CA THR A 26 -7.34 5.62 -8.45
C THR A 26 -7.63 6.96 -9.14
N LEU A 27 -7.12 8.06 -8.58
CA LEU A 27 -7.28 9.41 -9.11
C LEU A 27 -8.75 9.82 -9.29
N GLY A 28 -9.61 9.37 -8.37
CA GLY A 28 -11.03 9.64 -8.39
C GLY A 28 -11.84 8.73 -9.30
N ASP A 29 -11.21 7.72 -9.90
CA ASP A 29 -11.88 6.81 -10.83
C ASP A 29 -12.86 5.88 -10.12
N VAL A 30 -12.52 5.44 -8.92
CA VAL A 30 -13.31 4.46 -8.15
C VAL A 30 -13.56 4.95 -6.73
N MET A 31 -14.84 4.98 -6.32
CA MET A 31 -15.22 5.11 -4.92
C MET A 31 -15.96 3.83 -4.54
N PRO A 32 -15.26 2.86 -3.92
CA PRO A 32 -15.87 1.58 -3.59
C PRO A 32 -16.84 1.69 -2.42
N SER A 33 -17.77 0.75 -2.33
CA SER A 33 -18.60 0.57 -1.14
C SER A 33 -17.77 -0.07 -0.01
N ASP A 34 -18.28 0.00 1.22
CA ASP A 34 -17.64 -0.69 2.36
C ASP A 34 -17.57 -2.21 2.13
N ASP A 35 -18.60 -2.79 1.55
CA ASP A 35 -18.61 -4.22 1.22
C ASP A 35 -17.54 -4.57 0.20
N LYS A 36 -17.34 -3.70 -0.80
CA LYS A 36 -16.28 -3.90 -1.80
C LYS A 36 -14.90 -3.80 -1.16
N VAL A 37 -14.70 -2.85 -0.26
CA VAL A 37 -13.43 -2.72 0.48
C VAL A 37 -13.12 -4.01 1.24
N LYS A 38 -14.12 -4.55 1.98
CA LYS A 38 -13.95 -5.81 2.68
C LYS A 38 -13.62 -6.96 1.75
N ALA A 39 -14.31 -7.04 0.61
CA ALA A 39 -14.06 -8.08 -0.39
C ALA A 39 -12.64 -8.00 -0.98
N LEU A 40 -12.05 -6.82 -1.07
CA LEU A 40 -10.69 -6.62 -1.56
C LEU A 40 -9.63 -6.91 -0.48
N ILE A 41 -9.87 -6.47 0.74
CA ILE A 41 -8.86 -6.50 1.81
C ILE A 41 -8.87 -7.82 2.59
N SER A 42 -10.03 -8.38 2.91
CA SER A 42 -10.10 -9.59 3.73
C SER A 42 -9.30 -10.76 3.18
N PRO A 43 -9.35 -11.07 1.86
CA PRO A 43 -8.52 -12.15 1.32
C PRO A 43 -7.03 -11.91 1.48
N LEU A 44 -6.59 -10.65 1.40
CA LEU A 44 -5.18 -10.29 1.59
C LEU A 44 -4.73 -10.57 3.02
N LEU A 45 -5.54 -10.13 3.99
CA LEU A 45 -5.24 -10.35 5.41
C LEU A 45 -5.24 -11.84 5.76
N GLU A 46 -6.17 -12.62 5.19
CA GLU A 46 -6.23 -14.06 5.37
C GLU A 46 -4.98 -14.77 4.84
N ARG A 47 -4.36 -14.24 3.79
CA ARG A 47 -3.13 -14.78 3.21
C ARG A 47 -1.86 -14.30 3.91
N GLY A 48 -1.98 -13.53 5.00
CA GLY A 48 -0.86 -13.06 5.78
C GLY A 48 -0.35 -11.66 5.45
N CYS A 49 -1.01 -10.93 4.54
CA CYS A 49 -0.71 -9.51 4.34
C CYS A 49 -1.07 -8.72 5.60
N TYR A 50 -0.35 -7.64 5.85
CA TYR A 50 -0.59 -6.83 7.03
C TYR A 50 -0.27 -5.36 6.77
N TYR A 51 -0.83 -4.50 7.62
CA TYR A 51 -0.55 -3.08 7.59
C TYR A 51 0.62 -2.74 8.50
N LEU A 52 1.53 -1.91 8.00
CA LEU A 52 2.45 -1.13 8.82
C LEU A 52 1.81 0.24 9.02
N LEU A 53 1.67 0.63 10.28
CA LEU A 53 0.93 1.82 10.67
C LEU A 53 1.89 2.86 11.23
N ALA A 54 1.83 4.08 10.69
CA ALA A 54 2.55 5.22 11.22
C ALA A 54 1.66 5.95 12.22
N LYS A 55 2.16 6.12 13.44
CA LYS A 55 1.45 6.80 14.52
C LYS A 55 2.33 7.82 15.21
N GLU A 56 1.70 8.83 15.76
CA GLU A 56 2.31 9.73 16.71
C GLU A 56 1.40 9.76 17.92
N ASP A 57 1.89 9.23 19.05
CA ASP A 57 1.07 8.91 20.23
C ASP A 57 -0.08 7.97 19.81
N GLU A 58 -1.33 8.34 20.02
CA GLU A 58 -2.49 7.55 19.64
C GLU A 58 -3.06 7.95 18.27
N THR A 59 -2.44 8.93 17.58
CA THR A 59 -2.94 9.45 16.31
C THR A 59 -2.37 8.65 15.16
N ILE A 60 -3.24 8.09 14.32
CA ILE A 60 -2.88 7.42 13.07
C ILE A 60 -2.56 8.48 12.02
N LEU A 61 -1.40 8.37 11.39
CA LEU A 61 -0.94 9.30 10.38
C LEU A 61 -1.06 8.73 8.97
N GLY A 62 -0.87 7.43 8.84
CA GLY A 62 -0.90 6.74 7.56
C GLY A 62 -0.50 5.28 7.69
N TRP A 63 -0.50 4.56 6.57
CA TRP A 63 -0.18 3.13 6.55
C TRP A 63 0.33 2.66 5.20
N VAL A 64 0.93 1.48 5.21
CA VAL A 64 1.24 0.73 4.00
C VAL A 64 0.79 -0.71 4.21
N LEU A 65 0.09 -1.27 3.23
CA LEU A 65 -0.35 -2.66 3.24
C LEU A 65 0.64 -3.48 2.41
N ILE A 66 1.27 -4.45 3.05
CA ILE A 66 2.31 -5.26 2.44
C ILE A 66 2.02 -6.75 2.57
N GLY A 67 2.59 -7.51 1.66
CA GLY A 67 2.48 -8.95 1.67
C GLY A 67 3.24 -9.57 0.52
N LYS A 68 2.83 -10.77 0.16
CA LYS A 68 3.45 -11.57 -0.88
C LYS A 68 2.56 -11.61 -2.12
N THR A 69 3.16 -11.67 -3.29
CA THR A 69 2.49 -12.02 -4.54
C THR A 69 3.27 -13.10 -5.24
N THR A 70 2.60 -13.95 -6.03
CA THR A 70 3.23 -14.99 -6.82
C THR A 70 3.15 -14.61 -8.30
N ASP A 71 4.30 -14.61 -8.97
CA ASP A 71 4.37 -14.36 -10.40
C ASP A 71 3.78 -15.57 -11.14
N SER A 72 2.74 -15.35 -11.96
CA SER A 72 2.04 -16.43 -12.64
C SER A 72 2.84 -17.07 -13.76
N PHE A 73 3.89 -16.42 -14.26
CA PHE A 73 4.75 -16.98 -15.30
C PHE A 73 5.90 -17.79 -14.74
N THR A 74 6.45 -17.39 -13.60
CA THR A 74 7.65 -18.00 -13.03
C THR A 74 7.40 -18.82 -11.78
N ASP A 75 6.21 -18.69 -11.19
CA ASP A 75 5.82 -19.26 -9.88
C ASP A 75 6.70 -18.76 -8.72
N GLN A 76 7.46 -17.69 -8.93
CA GLN A 76 8.26 -17.09 -7.88
C GLN A 76 7.44 -16.13 -7.04
N ASP A 77 7.74 -16.12 -5.74
CA ASP A 77 7.13 -15.18 -4.80
C ASP A 77 7.95 -13.90 -4.73
N HIS A 78 7.24 -12.77 -4.70
CA HIS A 78 7.82 -11.44 -4.54
C HIS A 78 7.12 -10.71 -3.41
N GLY A 79 7.81 -9.75 -2.79
CA GLY A 79 7.13 -8.79 -1.94
C GLY A 79 6.19 -7.93 -2.77
N PHE A 80 5.07 -7.52 -2.18
CA PHE A 80 4.12 -6.66 -2.87
C PHE A 80 3.58 -5.59 -1.93
N ILE A 81 3.49 -4.38 -2.45
CA ILE A 81 2.88 -3.25 -1.75
C ILE A 81 1.51 -3.02 -2.37
N TYR A 82 0.47 -3.27 -1.56
CA TYR A 82 -0.91 -3.23 -2.01
C TYR A 82 -1.55 -1.85 -1.86
N GLU A 83 -1.13 -1.09 -0.86
CA GLU A 83 -1.69 0.23 -0.61
C GLU A 83 -0.69 1.07 0.19
N LEU A 84 -0.59 2.34 -0.13
CA LEU A 84 0.15 3.33 0.64
C LEU A 84 -0.75 4.55 0.79
N TYR A 85 -1.00 4.98 2.01
CA TYR A 85 -1.86 6.13 2.26
C TYR A 85 -1.38 6.93 3.47
N VAL A 86 -1.37 8.24 3.33
CA VAL A 86 -1.13 9.18 4.43
C VAL A 86 -2.35 10.08 4.51
N LEU A 87 -2.93 10.24 5.70
CA LEU A 87 -4.08 11.10 5.90
C LEU A 87 -3.71 12.53 5.50
N GLU A 88 -4.65 13.21 4.85
CA GLU A 88 -4.43 14.53 4.23
C GLU A 88 -3.76 15.53 5.19
N ALA A 89 -4.22 15.57 6.45
CA ALA A 89 -3.71 16.51 7.46
C ALA A 89 -2.22 16.33 7.77
N PHE A 90 -1.63 15.18 7.43
CA PHE A 90 -0.25 14.84 7.80
C PHE A 90 0.68 14.71 6.60
N ARG A 91 0.23 15.11 5.41
CA ARG A 91 1.05 15.05 4.18
C ARG A 91 2.13 16.12 4.16
N GLY A 92 3.14 15.88 3.35
CA GLY A 92 4.27 16.81 3.19
C GLY A 92 5.30 16.75 4.31
N LYS A 93 5.27 15.71 5.14
CA LYS A 93 6.18 15.54 6.29
C LYS A 93 7.10 14.32 6.16
N GLY A 94 7.09 13.67 5.01
CA GLY A 94 7.96 12.52 4.76
C GLY A 94 7.45 11.20 5.33
N ILE A 95 6.20 11.11 5.77
CA ILE A 95 5.63 9.90 6.38
C ILE A 95 5.55 8.76 5.37
N ALA A 96 5.09 9.05 4.15
CA ALA A 96 5.02 8.03 3.08
C ALA A 96 6.39 7.43 2.80
N LYS A 97 7.43 8.26 2.74
CA LYS A 97 8.81 7.81 2.54
C LYS A 97 9.25 6.88 3.66
N GLN A 98 8.98 7.25 4.91
CA GLN A 98 9.35 6.42 6.06
C GLN A 98 8.60 5.09 6.09
N LEU A 99 7.31 5.10 5.74
CA LEU A 99 6.50 3.87 5.61
C LEU A 99 7.10 2.95 4.54
N MET A 100 7.45 3.50 3.38
CA MET A 100 8.04 2.73 2.30
C MET A 100 9.42 2.18 2.67
N GLN A 101 10.25 2.97 3.33
CA GLN A 101 11.56 2.51 3.79
C GLN A 101 11.43 1.36 4.80
N THR A 102 10.47 1.47 5.70
CA THR A 102 10.19 0.40 6.67
C THR A 102 9.70 -0.86 5.97
N ALA A 103 8.80 -0.72 4.99
CA ALA A 103 8.32 -1.85 4.19
C ALA A 103 9.47 -2.54 3.44
N VAL A 104 10.33 -1.78 2.79
CA VAL A 104 11.50 -2.32 2.08
C VAL A 104 12.39 -3.11 3.03
N GLN A 105 12.64 -2.59 4.23
CA GLN A 105 13.44 -3.28 5.23
C GLN A 105 12.80 -4.61 5.66
N LYS A 106 11.47 -4.62 5.86
CA LYS A 106 10.73 -5.85 6.18
C LYS A 106 10.87 -6.91 5.08
N PHE A 107 10.79 -6.52 3.82
CA PHE A 107 10.97 -7.44 2.71
C PHE A 107 12.40 -7.96 2.63
N LYS A 108 13.40 -7.13 2.90
CA LYS A 108 14.80 -7.57 2.95
C LYS A 108 15.00 -8.61 4.05
N GLU A 109 14.45 -8.36 5.23
CA GLU A 109 14.54 -9.29 6.38
C GLU A 109 13.86 -10.63 6.06
N ALA A 110 12.80 -10.61 5.26
CA ALA A 110 12.09 -11.82 4.82
C ALA A 110 12.75 -12.50 3.61
N ASN A 111 13.89 -12.00 3.15
CA ASN A 111 14.69 -12.55 2.04
C ASN A 111 14.01 -12.50 0.66
N TYR A 112 13.07 -11.59 0.45
CA TYR A 112 12.54 -11.37 -0.88
C TYR A 112 13.59 -10.71 -1.77
N LYS A 113 13.66 -11.14 -3.02
CA LYS A 113 14.64 -10.63 -4.00
C LYS A 113 14.10 -9.42 -4.78
N GLN A 114 12.80 -9.24 -4.78
CA GLN A 114 12.15 -8.17 -5.53
C GLN A 114 10.88 -7.74 -4.81
N ILE A 115 10.56 -6.46 -4.91
CA ILE A 115 9.31 -5.88 -4.42
C ILE A 115 8.60 -5.30 -5.63
N ARG A 116 7.31 -5.57 -5.75
CA ARG A 116 6.46 -5.05 -6.82
C ARG A 116 5.32 -4.23 -6.24
N LEU A 117 4.81 -3.33 -7.04
CA LEU A 117 3.59 -2.57 -6.77
C LEU A 117 2.94 -2.18 -8.08
N SER A 118 1.67 -1.79 -8.01
CA SER A 118 0.94 -1.23 -9.14
C SER A 118 0.42 0.15 -8.75
N ALA A 119 0.46 1.07 -9.69
CA ALA A 119 -0.04 2.43 -9.49
C ALA A 119 -0.63 2.97 -10.78
N TYR A 120 -1.61 3.86 -10.66
CA TYR A 120 -2.11 4.60 -11.82
C TYR A 120 -1.01 5.52 -12.33
N VAL A 121 -0.85 5.60 -13.64
CA VAL A 121 0.28 6.29 -14.30
C VAL A 121 0.39 7.77 -13.90
N GLU A 122 -0.72 8.43 -13.62
CA GLU A 122 -0.74 9.84 -13.21
C GLU A 122 -0.63 10.04 -11.69
N ASN A 123 -0.51 8.95 -10.92
CA ASN A 123 -0.40 9.06 -9.47
C ASN A 123 0.98 9.63 -9.08
N GLN A 124 0.97 10.74 -8.34
CA GLN A 124 2.19 11.42 -7.92
C GLN A 124 3.09 10.56 -7.01
N ALA A 125 2.54 9.55 -6.35
CA ALA A 125 3.32 8.62 -5.52
C ALA A 125 4.39 7.89 -6.34
N ILE A 126 4.22 7.78 -7.66
CA ILE A 126 5.24 7.22 -8.57
C ILE A 126 6.56 7.95 -8.43
N ASN A 127 6.56 9.26 -8.20
CA ASN A 127 7.78 10.03 -7.99
C ASN A 127 8.55 9.54 -6.76
N LEU A 128 7.86 9.23 -5.67
CA LEU A 128 8.45 8.65 -4.47
C LEU A 128 9.00 7.25 -4.76
N TYR A 129 8.24 6.42 -5.46
CA TYR A 129 8.69 5.06 -5.80
C TYR A 129 9.96 5.09 -6.63
N LYS A 130 10.03 5.95 -7.64
CA LYS A 130 11.24 6.11 -8.47
C LYS A 130 12.45 6.56 -7.64
N LYS A 131 12.25 7.49 -6.70
CA LYS A 131 13.34 7.94 -5.81
C LYS A 131 13.86 6.81 -4.91
N LEU A 132 13.00 5.84 -4.58
CA LEU A 132 13.39 4.67 -3.79
C LEU A 132 14.03 3.57 -4.63
N GLY A 133 14.07 3.72 -5.94
CA GLY A 133 14.70 2.77 -6.85
C GLY A 133 13.73 1.86 -7.61
N PHE A 134 12.42 2.05 -7.45
CA PHE A 134 11.44 1.33 -8.26
C PHE A 134 11.50 1.77 -9.71
N LYS A 135 11.35 0.80 -10.61
CA LYS A 135 11.32 1.02 -12.05
C LYS A 135 10.05 0.43 -12.63
N GLU A 136 9.56 1.03 -13.69
CA GLU A 136 8.41 0.51 -14.41
C GLU A 136 8.73 -0.88 -14.97
N ARG A 137 7.83 -1.84 -14.77
CA ARG A 137 8.04 -3.23 -15.17
C ARG A 137 7.03 -3.67 -16.22
N THR A 138 5.77 -3.39 -16.01
CA THR A 138 4.68 -3.74 -16.93
C THR A 138 3.78 -2.53 -17.12
N VAL A 139 3.05 -2.51 -18.23
CA VAL A 139 2.10 -1.43 -18.52
C VAL A 139 0.76 -2.05 -18.86
N THR A 140 -0.30 -1.57 -18.21
CA THR A 140 -1.68 -1.86 -18.57
C THR A 140 -2.21 -0.67 -19.35
N MET A 141 -2.76 -0.90 -20.52
CA MET A 141 -3.28 0.15 -21.41
C MET A 141 -4.77 -0.04 -21.61
N SER A 142 -5.48 1.05 -21.83
CA SER A 142 -6.93 1.00 -22.08
C SER A 142 -7.29 1.84 -23.29
N LEU A 143 -8.33 1.42 -23.99
CA LEU A 143 -8.94 2.14 -25.11
C LEU A 143 -10.45 2.21 -24.88
N ASN A 144 -10.99 3.43 -24.75
CA ASN A 144 -12.43 3.60 -24.61
C ASN A 144 -13.08 3.44 -25.99
N LEU A 145 -14.18 2.69 -26.06
CA LEU A 145 -14.89 2.40 -27.31
C LEU A 145 -16.20 3.21 -27.39
#